data_da0387f35ccb3617cc891ebd27671248
#
_entry.id   da0387f35ccb3617cc891ebd27671248
#
_cell.length_a   1.000
_cell.length_b   1.000
_cell.length_c   1.000
_cell.angle_alpha   90.00
_cell.angle_beta   90.00
_cell.angle_gamma   90.00
#
_symmetry.space_group_name_H-M   'P 1'
#
loop_
_entity.id
_entity.type
_entity.pdbx_description
1 polymer ?
#
loop_
_entity_poly.entity_id
_entity_poly.type
_entity_poly.pdbx_seq_one_letter_code
_entity_poly.pdbx_strand_id
1 'polypeptide(L)'
;MFKSLFISLNLIGLILLPFLYVGEVSVIHELPSEVTEQKSVEISIIINKGSATGPARLALNLENAPGILIEEISNAGASFSFDNSKTLFVWYSIPPEETITLKYRLTAEAGSIGSKTIDGTFSYL
;
A
#
# COMPACT_ATOMS: atom_id res chain seq x y z
N MET A 1 11.35 19.58 -0.32
CA MET A 1 12.10 18.31 -0.43
C MET A 1 11.20 17.14 -0.03
N PHE A 2 11.19 16.09 -0.82
CA PHE A 2 10.41 14.89 -0.50
C PHE A 2 11.27 13.87 0.22
N LYS A 3 10.68 13.24 1.22
CA LYS A 3 11.24 12.05 1.86
C LYS A 3 10.45 10.85 1.37
N SER A 4 11.13 9.75 1.10
CA SER A 4 10.52 8.54 0.59
C SER A 4 10.86 7.34 1.45
N LEU A 5 9.87 6.48 1.65
CA LEU A 5 9.98 5.24 2.39
C LEU A 5 9.58 4.10 1.47
N PHE A 6 10.45 3.13 1.32
CA PHE A 6 10.23 2.00 0.43
C PHE A 6 9.77 0.77 1.21
N ILE A 7 8.74 0.10 0.69
CA ILE A 7 8.15 -1.08 1.30
C ILE A 7 8.08 -2.17 0.24
N SER A 8 8.54 -3.36 0.57
CA SER A 8 8.47 -4.50 -0.35
C SER A 8 7.96 -5.71 0.40
N LEU A 9 6.88 -6.34 -0.08
CA LEU A 9 6.26 -7.49 0.55
C LEU A 9 5.92 -8.55 -0.48
N ASN A 10 6.07 -9.81 -0.08
CA ASN A 10 5.67 -10.95 -0.89
C ASN A 10 4.28 -11.41 -0.50
N LEU A 11 3.47 -11.78 -1.49
CA LEU A 11 2.12 -12.29 -1.26
C LEU A 11 2.11 -13.78 -0.93
N ILE A 12 3.18 -14.52 -1.25
CA ILE A 12 3.29 -15.95 -0.99
C ILE A 12 4.50 -16.18 -0.10
N GLY A 13 4.32 -17.05 0.89
CA GLY A 13 5.36 -17.39 1.84
C GLY A 13 5.12 -16.78 3.20
N LEU A 14 6.18 -16.65 3.97
CA LEU A 14 6.10 -16.11 5.31
C LEU A 14 5.77 -14.62 5.26
N ILE A 15 4.80 -14.20 6.08
CA ILE A 15 4.52 -12.79 6.21
C ILE A 15 5.65 -12.15 6.99
N LEU A 16 6.27 -11.20 6.35
CA LEU A 16 7.15 -10.26 7.04
C LEU A 16 6.41 -8.94 7.02
N LEU A 17 6.36 -8.28 8.14
CA LEU A 17 5.80 -6.96 8.22
C LEU A 17 6.95 -5.97 8.18
N PRO A 18 7.54 -5.75 7.00
CA PRO A 18 8.61 -4.80 6.93
C PRO A 18 8.05 -3.43 7.25
N PHE A 19 8.70 -2.77 8.14
CA PHE A 19 8.46 -1.36 8.27
C PHE A 19 9.80 -0.68 8.37
N LEU A 20 9.87 0.49 7.77
CA LEU A 20 11.07 1.28 7.73
C LEU A 20 10.76 2.62 8.38
N TYR A 21 11.72 3.13 9.12
CA TYR A 21 11.60 4.46 9.71
C TYR A 21 12.37 5.47 8.89
N VAL A 22 11.73 6.59 8.60
CA VAL A 22 12.37 7.75 8.03
C VAL A 22 11.95 8.95 8.89
N GLY A 23 12.78 9.29 9.85
CA GLY A 23 12.41 10.29 10.84
C GLY A 23 11.27 9.80 11.72
N GLU A 24 10.16 10.53 11.73
CA GLU A 24 8.97 10.20 12.50
C GLU A 24 7.97 9.32 11.78
N VAL A 25 8.24 8.98 10.52
CA VAL A 25 7.28 8.29 9.68
C VAL A 25 7.62 6.82 9.53
N SER A 26 6.63 5.97 9.71
CA SER A 26 6.75 4.54 9.41
C SER A 26 5.48 4.08 8.69
N VAL A 27 5.60 3.06 7.87
CA VAL A 27 4.49 2.49 7.11
C VAL A 27 4.46 0.98 7.33
N ILE A 28 3.30 0.46 7.65
CA ILE A 28 3.08 -0.97 7.80
C ILE A 28 2.05 -1.40 6.76
N HIS A 29 2.43 -2.34 5.91
CA HIS A 29 1.55 -2.86 4.87
C HIS A 29 1.24 -4.33 5.22
N GLU A 30 0.04 -4.57 5.71
CA GLU A 30 -0.36 -5.89 6.21
C GLU A 30 -0.86 -6.75 5.07
N LEU A 31 0.04 -7.55 4.47
CA LEU A 31 -0.31 -8.48 3.41
C LEU A 31 -0.41 -9.89 3.94
N PRO A 32 -1.35 -10.71 3.42
CA PRO A 32 -1.42 -12.11 3.76
C PRO A 32 -0.27 -12.89 3.12
N SER A 33 0.04 -14.06 3.68
CA SER A 33 1.05 -14.94 3.08
C SER A 33 0.54 -15.59 1.80
N GLU A 34 -0.76 -15.79 1.68
CA GLU A 34 -1.39 -16.43 0.53
C GLU A 34 -2.73 -15.78 0.22
N VAL A 35 -3.08 -15.77 -1.06
CA VAL A 35 -4.42 -15.42 -1.51
C VAL A 35 -4.91 -16.48 -2.47
N THR A 36 -6.22 -16.76 -2.42
CA THR A 36 -6.86 -17.71 -3.32
C THR A 36 -7.37 -16.94 -4.54
N GLU A 37 -7.10 -17.45 -5.75
CA GLU A 37 -7.60 -16.82 -6.95
C GLU A 37 -9.11 -16.65 -6.93
N GLN A 38 -9.61 -15.57 -7.52
CA GLN A 38 -11.01 -15.18 -7.56
C GLN A 38 -11.65 -14.88 -6.22
N LYS A 39 -10.87 -14.83 -5.14
CA LYS A 39 -11.36 -14.41 -3.83
C LYS A 39 -10.72 -13.10 -3.43
N SER A 40 -11.52 -12.25 -2.84
CA SER A 40 -11.06 -10.94 -2.37
C SER A 40 -10.60 -11.02 -0.93
N VAL A 41 -9.59 -10.24 -0.62
CA VAL A 41 -9.10 -10.07 0.75
C VAL A 41 -8.93 -8.59 1.02
N GLU A 42 -9.26 -8.18 2.23
CA GLU A 42 -9.11 -6.79 2.66
C GLU A 42 -7.72 -6.58 3.22
N ILE A 43 -7.03 -5.55 2.73
CA ILE A 43 -5.66 -5.23 3.11
C ILE A 43 -5.62 -3.88 3.78
N SER A 44 -4.89 -3.76 4.87
CA SER A 44 -4.70 -2.51 5.59
C SER A 44 -3.28 -1.99 5.41
N ILE A 45 -3.17 -0.68 5.27
CA ILE A 45 -1.90 0.03 5.26
C ILE A 45 -1.97 1.07 6.37
N ILE A 46 -1.07 0.99 7.32
CA ILE A 46 -1.04 1.89 8.47
C ILE A 46 0.16 2.80 8.33
N ILE A 47 -0.10 4.10 8.31
CA ILE A 47 0.95 5.11 8.20
C ILE A 47 1.03 5.87 9.52
N ASN A 48 2.13 5.69 10.22
CA ASN A 48 2.42 6.44 11.44
C ASN A 48 3.24 7.64 10.99
N LYS A 49 2.58 8.77 10.82
CA LYS A 49 3.20 9.94 10.23
C LYS A 49 3.63 11.00 11.25
N GLY A 50 3.26 10.80 12.51
CA GLY A 50 3.59 11.78 13.55
C GLY A 50 3.00 13.14 13.21
N SER A 51 3.83 14.16 13.21
CA SER A 51 3.44 15.54 12.95
C SER A 51 3.57 15.94 11.47
N ALA A 52 3.88 15.02 10.58
CA ALA A 52 4.03 15.33 9.16
C ALA A 52 2.73 15.92 8.59
N THR A 53 2.86 16.98 7.81
CA THR A 53 1.73 17.68 7.19
C THR A 53 2.03 17.96 5.72
N GLY A 54 1.01 18.44 5.00
CA GLY A 54 1.16 18.85 3.62
C GLY A 54 0.92 17.72 2.63
N PRO A 55 1.39 17.89 1.40
CA PRO A 55 1.16 16.90 0.36
C PRO A 55 1.91 15.61 0.62
N ALA A 56 1.27 14.48 0.24
CA ALA A 56 1.87 13.16 0.38
C ALA A 56 1.33 12.23 -0.69
N ARG A 57 2.05 11.15 -0.93
CA ARG A 57 1.68 10.16 -1.93
C ARG A 57 2.13 8.78 -1.49
N LEU A 58 1.24 7.80 -1.64
CA LEU A 58 1.59 6.40 -1.50
C LEU A 58 1.41 5.74 -2.87
N ALA A 59 2.46 5.13 -3.38
CA ALA A 59 2.45 4.42 -4.65
C ALA A 59 2.73 2.94 -4.40
N LEU A 60 1.87 2.07 -4.94
CA LEU A 60 2.07 0.63 -4.93
C LEU A 60 2.41 0.19 -6.34
N ASN A 61 3.55 -0.48 -6.49
CA ASN A 61 4.00 -0.99 -7.78
C ASN A 61 3.56 -2.43 -7.92
N LEU A 62 2.76 -2.71 -8.95
CA LEU A 62 2.17 -4.01 -9.20
C LEU A 62 2.79 -4.71 -10.43
N GLU A 63 3.91 -4.22 -10.94
CA GLU A 63 4.56 -4.83 -12.10
C GLU A 63 4.97 -6.28 -11.84
N ASN A 64 5.33 -6.59 -10.61
CA ASN A 64 5.70 -7.95 -10.20
C ASN A 64 4.54 -8.70 -9.56
N ALA A 65 3.32 -8.22 -9.75
CA ALA A 65 2.10 -8.85 -9.25
C ALA A 65 1.02 -8.86 -10.34
N PRO A 66 1.30 -9.46 -11.50
CA PRO A 66 0.31 -9.50 -12.57
C PRO A 66 -0.92 -10.29 -12.13
N GLY A 67 -2.08 -9.86 -12.59
CA GLY A 67 -3.35 -10.50 -12.24
C GLY A 67 -3.93 -10.05 -10.91
N ILE A 68 -3.33 -9.08 -10.24
CA ILE A 68 -3.85 -8.53 -9.00
C ILE A 68 -4.70 -7.30 -9.32
N LEU A 69 -5.91 -7.30 -8.79
CA LEU A 69 -6.85 -6.18 -8.91
C LEU A 69 -6.97 -5.49 -7.56
N ILE A 70 -6.98 -4.17 -7.59
CA ILE A 70 -7.06 -3.36 -6.39
C ILE A 70 -8.32 -2.50 -6.44
N GLU A 71 -9.12 -2.55 -5.37
CA GLU A 71 -10.29 -1.69 -5.21
C GLU A 71 -10.15 -0.90 -3.92
N GLU A 72 -10.52 0.36 -3.96
CA GLU A 72 -10.51 1.23 -2.81
C GLU A 72 -11.60 0.84 -1.81
N ILE A 73 -11.26 0.82 -0.53
CA ILE A 73 -12.24 0.68 0.56
C ILE A 73 -12.24 1.95 1.41
N SER A 74 -11.06 2.37 1.88
CA SER A 74 -10.92 3.56 2.71
C SER A 74 -9.63 4.27 2.32
N ASN A 75 -9.73 5.53 1.96
CA ASN A 75 -8.62 6.28 1.40
C ASN A 75 -8.04 7.37 2.32
N ALA A 76 -8.58 7.55 3.52
CA ALA A 76 -8.13 8.57 4.46
C ALA A 76 -8.04 9.97 3.82
N GLY A 77 -8.99 10.31 2.95
CA GLY A 77 -9.02 11.60 2.27
C GLY A 77 -8.13 11.72 1.04
N ALA A 78 -7.43 10.65 0.65
CA ALA A 78 -6.61 10.67 -0.55
C ALA A 78 -7.44 10.49 -1.82
N SER A 79 -6.89 10.96 -2.93
CA SER A 79 -7.40 10.58 -4.25
C SER A 79 -6.80 9.22 -4.60
N PHE A 80 -7.64 8.32 -5.08
CA PHE A 80 -7.23 6.97 -5.41
C PHE A 80 -7.26 6.75 -6.92
N SER A 81 -6.24 6.07 -7.45
CA SER A 81 -6.26 5.61 -8.83
C SER A 81 -5.59 4.25 -8.94
N PHE A 82 -6.07 3.45 -9.85
CA PHE A 82 -5.52 2.13 -10.13
C PHE A 82 -5.50 1.89 -11.63
N ASP A 83 -4.34 1.49 -12.13
CA ASP A 83 -4.22 0.85 -13.42
C ASP A 83 -3.56 -0.51 -13.19
N ASN A 84 -3.35 -1.29 -14.22
CA ASN A 84 -2.87 -2.67 -14.07
C ASN A 84 -1.47 -2.81 -13.50
N SER A 85 -0.71 -1.74 -13.38
CA SER A 85 0.67 -1.80 -12.91
C SER A 85 0.94 -0.91 -11.70
N LYS A 86 0.00 -0.04 -11.33
CA LYS A 86 0.26 0.94 -10.29
C LYS A 86 -1.02 1.35 -9.58
N THR A 87 -0.92 1.51 -8.27
CA THR A 87 -1.99 2.08 -7.43
C THR A 87 -1.44 3.31 -6.74
N LEU A 88 -2.20 4.40 -6.77
CA LEU A 88 -1.80 5.67 -6.16
C LEU A 88 -2.85 6.16 -5.18
N PHE A 89 -2.36 6.60 -4.01
CA PHE A 89 -3.13 7.39 -3.06
C PHE A 89 -2.40 8.73 -2.94
N VAL A 90 -3.08 9.81 -3.27
CA VAL A 90 -2.48 11.15 -3.30
C VAL A 90 -3.27 12.10 -2.42
N TRP A 91 -2.58 12.76 -1.50
CA TRP A 91 -3.16 13.78 -0.64
C TRP A 91 -2.62 15.15 -1.01
N TYR A 92 -3.50 16.13 -1.09
CA TYR A 92 -3.10 17.53 -1.12
C TYR A 92 -2.59 17.94 0.24
N SER A 93 -3.28 17.48 1.27
CA SER A 93 -2.90 17.72 2.65
C SER A 93 -3.24 16.47 3.43
N ILE A 94 -2.22 15.80 3.93
CA ILE A 94 -2.39 14.58 4.71
C ILE A 94 -3.17 14.90 5.99
N PRO A 95 -4.07 14.01 6.46
CA PRO A 95 -4.86 14.25 7.67
C PRO A 95 -4.00 14.60 8.88
N PRO A 96 -4.54 15.36 9.83
CA PRO A 96 -3.75 15.81 11.00
C PRO A 96 -3.47 14.71 12.02
N GLU A 97 -4.18 13.61 11.97
CA GLU A 97 -3.99 12.48 12.89
C GLU A 97 -2.57 11.94 12.78
N GLU A 98 -1.99 11.52 13.88
CA GLU A 98 -0.65 10.96 13.89
C GLU A 98 -0.56 9.64 13.14
N THR A 99 -1.66 8.88 13.12
CA THR A 99 -1.76 7.59 12.44
C THR A 99 -2.95 7.60 11.52
N ILE A 100 -2.74 7.22 10.27
CA ILE A 100 -3.81 7.07 9.29
C ILE A 100 -3.80 5.64 8.75
N THR A 101 -4.99 5.14 8.42
CA THR A 101 -5.16 3.79 7.91
C THR A 101 -5.85 3.83 6.57
N LEU A 102 -5.24 3.17 5.60
CA LEU A 102 -5.84 2.93 4.29
C LEU A 102 -6.28 1.49 4.23
N LYS A 103 -7.37 1.24 3.52
CA LYS A 103 -7.82 -0.13 3.25
C LYS A 103 -8.15 -0.28 1.79
N TYR A 104 -7.77 -1.40 1.23
CA TYR A 104 -8.14 -1.74 -0.14
C TYR A 104 -8.49 -3.21 -0.21
N ARG A 105 -9.23 -3.55 -1.26
CA ARG A 105 -9.57 -4.94 -1.55
C ARG A 105 -8.65 -5.44 -2.64
N LEU A 106 -8.05 -6.58 -2.37
CA LEU A 106 -7.16 -7.24 -3.32
C LEU A 106 -7.85 -8.49 -3.83
N THR A 107 -7.88 -8.65 -5.14
CA THR A 107 -8.43 -9.85 -5.77
C THR A 107 -7.41 -10.37 -6.78
N ALA A 108 -7.11 -11.66 -6.70
CA ALA A 108 -6.28 -12.33 -7.69
C ALA A 108 -7.19 -12.89 -8.79
N GLU A 109 -6.90 -12.55 -10.04
CA GLU A 109 -7.67 -13.05 -11.18
C GLU A 109 -7.47 -14.55 -11.37
N ALA A 110 -8.44 -15.20 -12.04
CA ALA A 110 -8.33 -16.61 -12.37
C ALA A 110 -7.04 -16.86 -13.17
N GLY A 111 -6.33 -17.91 -12.82
CA GLY A 111 -5.06 -18.25 -13.46
C GLY A 111 -3.85 -17.50 -12.92
N SER A 112 -4.05 -16.58 -12.00
CA SER A 112 -2.94 -15.87 -11.36
C SER A 112 -2.31 -16.74 -10.30
N ILE A 113 -1.23 -17.42 -10.64
CA ILE A 113 -0.52 -18.31 -9.73
C ILE A 113 0.91 -17.88 -9.58
N GLY A 114 1.56 -18.39 -8.53
CA GLY A 114 2.97 -18.12 -8.26
C GLY A 114 3.16 -16.98 -7.28
N SER A 115 4.42 -16.65 -7.04
CA SER A 115 4.80 -15.59 -6.13
C SER A 115 4.53 -14.22 -6.74
N LYS A 116 3.95 -13.34 -5.94
CA LYS A 116 3.69 -11.96 -6.33
C LYS A 116 4.35 -11.03 -5.33
N THR A 117 4.85 -9.91 -5.83
CA THR A 117 5.49 -8.91 -4.99
C THR A 117 4.84 -7.55 -5.26
N ILE A 118 4.47 -6.87 -4.19
CA ILE A 118 3.96 -5.51 -4.26
C ILE A 118 4.95 -4.60 -3.53
N ASP A 119 5.55 -3.69 -4.27
CA ASP A 119 6.47 -2.70 -3.71
C ASP A 119 5.72 -1.41 -3.47
N GLY A 120 5.98 -0.77 -2.33
CA GLY A 120 5.34 0.49 -1.99
C GLY A 120 6.35 1.58 -1.72
N THR A 121 5.97 2.81 -2.05
CA THR A 121 6.75 4.00 -1.78
C THR A 121 5.83 5.07 -1.22
N PHE A 122 6.12 5.53 0.00
CA PHE A 122 5.42 6.64 0.61
C PHE A 122 6.33 7.88 0.56
N SER A 123 5.83 8.96 -0.07
CA SER A 123 6.57 10.20 -0.24
C SER A 123 5.82 11.35 0.41
N TYR A 124 6.54 12.23 1.10
CA TYR A 124 5.96 13.39 1.75
C TYR A 124 6.98 14.52 1.82
N LEU A 125 6.50 15.73 2.07
CA LEU A 125 7.37 16.89 2.21
C LEU A 125 7.91 17.05 3.64
#